data_d60065853a9cd924383afaa0a8e8c311
#
_entry.id   d60065853a9cd924383afaa0a8e8c311
#
_cell.length_a   1.000
_cell.length_b   1.000
_cell.length_c   1.000
_cell.angle_alpha   90.00
_cell.angle_beta   90.00
_cell.angle_gamma   90.00
#
_symmetry.space_group_name_H-M   'P 1'
#
loop_
_entity.id
_entity.type
_entity.pdbx_description
1 polymer ?
#
loop_
_entity_poly.entity_id
_entity_poly.type
_entity_poly.pdbx_seq_one_letter_code
_entity_poly.pdbx_strand_id
1 'polypeptide(L)'
;MLKPGKTYDEVYNSFHWEIPEFYNIGVDICDKWAHQRYRLALIYEDENGQVEKYSFWDLKRLSNSLANGLKASGIGPGDRVGILLPQSPEAGIAHIATYKMGAVVIPLFTLFGTDALEYRLSNSEAKGIVTDEANLPKILEILDRLPHLKTVILTRGKAPEPVLNFWELIEKGSSSFQALKTRADDPAFISYTSGTTGPPKGAYHAHRVLLGHLPGIQFPHNFFPKEDDLFWTPADWAWMGGFMDVLLPSWHYVIPVVAHRAKKFDPEEVFHL
;
A
#
# COMPACT_ATOMS: atom_id res chain seq x y z
N MET A 1 12.15 -15.06 -10.96
CA MET A 1 12.80 -15.13 -9.63
C MET A 1 14.26 -15.50 -9.78
N LEU A 2 15.13 -14.93 -8.93
CA LEU A 2 16.55 -15.31 -8.89
C LEU A 2 16.67 -16.78 -8.48
N LYS A 3 17.53 -17.51 -9.18
CA LYS A 3 17.87 -18.89 -8.82
C LYS A 3 19.21 -18.88 -8.08
N PRO A 4 19.35 -19.61 -6.95
CA PRO A 4 20.65 -19.78 -6.31
C PRO A 4 21.67 -20.36 -7.28
N GLY A 5 22.90 -19.83 -7.23
CA GLY A 5 24.05 -20.32 -8.00
C GLY A 5 25.30 -20.35 -7.11
N LYS A 6 26.35 -21.01 -7.57
CA LYS A 6 27.63 -21.09 -6.84
C LYS A 6 28.49 -19.85 -7.04
N THR A 7 28.27 -19.11 -8.12
CA THR A 7 29.01 -17.89 -8.48
C THR A 7 28.04 -16.77 -8.88
N TYR A 8 28.53 -15.54 -8.86
CA TYR A 8 27.79 -14.38 -9.37
C TYR A 8 27.38 -14.58 -10.82
N ASP A 9 28.28 -15.07 -11.66
CA ASP A 9 28.01 -15.26 -13.09
C ASP A 9 26.92 -16.31 -13.35
N GLU A 10 26.86 -17.36 -12.57
CA GLU A 10 25.77 -18.35 -12.65
C GLU A 10 24.42 -17.71 -12.32
N VAL A 11 24.33 -16.92 -11.26
CA VAL A 11 23.09 -16.20 -10.87
C VAL A 11 22.73 -15.19 -11.94
N TYR A 12 23.67 -14.33 -12.35
CA TYR A 12 23.44 -13.28 -13.33
C TYR A 12 22.98 -13.82 -14.69
N ASN A 13 23.69 -14.83 -15.24
CA ASN A 13 23.39 -15.39 -16.56
C ASN A 13 22.11 -16.24 -16.57
N SER A 14 21.67 -16.75 -15.43
CA SER A 14 20.42 -17.51 -15.30
C SER A 14 19.18 -16.63 -15.15
N PHE A 15 19.35 -15.33 -14.87
CA PHE A 15 18.24 -14.42 -14.64
C PHE A 15 17.70 -13.85 -15.94
N HIS A 16 16.38 -13.92 -16.09
CA HIS A 16 15.63 -13.27 -17.17
C HIS A 16 14.38 -12.61 -16.62
N TRP A 17 14.03 -11.44 -17.17
CA TRP A 17 12.79 -10.77 -16.84
C TRP A 17 11.60 -11.51 -17.48
N GLU A 18 10.65 -11.90 -16.64
CA GLU A 18 9.38 -12.47 -17.08
C GLU A 18 8.26 -11.50 -16.69
N ILE A 19 7.93 -10.58 -17.57
CA ILE A 19 6.89 -9.57 -17.34
C ILE A 19 5.67 -9.96 -18.15
N PRO A 20 4.55 -10.34 -17.50
CA PRO A 20 3.32 -10.68 -18.20
C PRO A 20 2.70 -9.45 -18.85
N GLU A 21 1.94 -9.62 -19.92
CA GLU A 21 1.21 -8.53 -20.58
C GLU A 21 0.19 -7.87 -19.63
N PHE A 22 -0.50 -8.69 -18.84
CA PHE A 22 -1.48 -8.24 -17.85
C PHE A 22 -0.98 -8.56 -16.45
N TYR A 23 -0.93 -7.55 -15.61
CA TYR A 23 -0.47 -7.68 -14.25
C TYR A 23 -1.15 -6.63 -13.36
N ASN A 24 -1.76 -7.06 -12.26
CA ASN A 24 -2.36 -6.19 -11.25
C ASN A 24 -1.71 -6.47 -9.91
N ILE A 25 -1.05 -5.47 -9.33
CA ILE A 25 -0.36 -5.61 -8.02
C ILE A 25 -1.33 -6.14 -6.96
N GLY A 26 -2.55 -5.59 -6.85
CA GLY A 26 -3.51 -5.99 -5.83
C GLY A 26 -3.95 -7.45 -5.92
N VAL A 27 -4.05 -7.98 -7.15
CA VAL A 27 -4.33 -9.40 -7.38
C VAL A 27 -3.11 -10.25 -7.02
N ASP A 28 -1.93 -9.80 -7.40
CA ASP A 28 -0.69 -10.54 -7.21
C ASP A 28 -0.31 -10.67 -5.73
N ILE A 29 -0.38 -9.57 -4.97
CA ILE A 29 0.01 -9.56 -3.56
C ILE A 29 -1.06 -10.11 -2.60
N CYS A 30 -2.30 -10.33 -3.07
CA CYS A 30 -3.39 -10.71 -2.19
C CYS A 30 -4.26 -11.82 -2.76
N ASP A 31 -4.97 -11.57 -3.89
CA ASP A 31 -6.04 -12.45 -4.35
C ASP A 31 -5.56 -13.85 -4.73
N LYS A 32 -4.37 -13.94 -5.33
CA LYS A 32 -3.78 -15.24 -5.72
C LYS A 32 -3.52 -16.15 -4.52
N TRP A 33 -3.33 -15.60 -3.32
CA TRP A 33 -3.05 -16.35 -2.10
C TRP A 33 -4.29 -16.61 -1.24
N ALA A 34 -5.37 -15.88 -1.47
CA ALA A 34 -6.59 -15.93 -0.65
C ALA A 34 -7.36 -17.25 -0.71
N HIS A 35 -7.01 -18.17 -1.62
CA HIS A 35 -7.52 -19.52 -1.63
C HIS A 35 -7.01 -20.35 -0.43
N GLN A 36 -5.87 -20.00 0.12
CA GLN A 36 -5.33 -20.52 1.38
C GLN A 36 -5.92 -19.74 2.56
N ARG A 37 -7.13 -20.10 2.98
CA ARG A 37 -8.01 -19.29 3.83
C ARG A 37 -7.38 -18.81 5.15
N TYR A 38 -6.46 -19.59 5.71
CA TYR A 38 -5.80 -19.28 6.99
C TYR A 38 -4.36 -18.82 6.82
N ARG A 39 -3.90 -18.62 5.59
CA ARG A 39 -2.53 -18.16 5.36
C ARG A 39 -2.37 -16.74 5.85
N LEU A 40 -1.52 -16.58 6.87
CA LEU A 40 -1.25 -15.30 7.51
C LEU A 40 -0.61 -14.33 6.51
N ALA A 41 -1.10 -13.09 6.50
CA ALA A 41 -0.59 -12.01 5.67
C ALA A 41 -0.04 -10.85 6.51
N LEU A 42 -0.72 -10.53 7.62
CA LEU A 42 -0.40 -9.37 8.43
C LEU A 42 -0.59 -9.69 9.92
N ILE A 43 0.40 -9.32 10.71
CA ILE A 43 0.31 -9.20 12.17
C ILE A 43 0.37 -7.71 12.46
N TYR A 44 -0.64 -7.18 13.11
CA TYR A 44 -0.70 -5.77 13.49
C TYR A 44 -0.69 -5.62 15.00
N GLU A 45 0.22 -4.79 15.50
CA GLU A 45 0.26 -4.37 16.88
C GLU A 45 -0.01 -2.86 16.97
N ASP A 46 -1.02 -2.48 17.73
CA ASP A 46 -1.37 -1.08 17.93
C ASP A 46 -0.53 -0.43 19.06
N GLU A 47 -0.74 0.86 19.26
CA GLU A 47 -0.07 1.66 20.29
C GLU A 47 -0.34 1.25 21.74
N ASN A 48 -1.25 0.31 21.98
CA ASN A 48 -1.61 -0.25 23.30
C ASN A 48 -1.14 -1.70 23.45
N GLY A 49 -0.39 -2.24 22.48
CA GLY A 49 0.06 -3.63 22.45
C GLY A 49 -1.04 -4.63 22.12
N GLN A 50 -2.16 -4.18 21.54
CA GLN A 50 -3.20 -5.08 21.06
C GLN A 50 -2.79 -5.67 19.71
N VAL A 51 -2.81 -7.01 19.62
CA VAL A 51 -2.37 -7.73 18.43
C VAL A 51 -3.56 -8.27 17.65
N GLU A 52 -3.62 -7.93 16.38
CA GLU A 52 -4.58 -8.45 15.41
C GLU A 52 -3.86 -9.21 14.30
N LYS A 53 -4.50 -10.24 13.75
CA LYS A 53 -3.95 -11.06 12.67
C LYS A 53 -4.92 -11.12 11.51
N TYR A 54 -4.39 -10.90 10.30
CA TYR A 54 -5.17 -10.93 9.07
C TYR A 54 -4.59 -11.97 8.11
N SER A 55 -5.43 -12.85 7.62
CA SER A 55 -5.08 -13.75 6.53
C SER A 55 -5.19 -13.04 5.17
N PHE A 56 -4.59 -13.61 4.11
CA PHE A 56 -4.81 -13.13 2.74
C PHE A 56 -6.29 -13.16 2.34
N TRP A 57 -7.06 -14.10 2.87
CA TRP A 57 -8.50 -14.17 2.64
C TRP A 57 -9.23 -12.99 3.31
N ASP A 58 -8.84 -12.59 4.52
CA ASP A 58 -9.40 -11.42 5.19
C ASP A 58 -9.08 -10.15 4.43
N LEU A 59 -7.81 -9.95 4.04
CA LEU A 59 -7.39 -8.80 3.25
C LEU A 59 -8.13 -8.75 1.90
N LYS A 60 -8.34 -9.90 1.25
CA LYS A 60 -9.14 -9.96 0.02
C LYS A 60 -10.57 -9.50 0.24
N ARG A 61 -11.27 -10.03 1.24
CA ARG A 61 -12.65 -9.65 1.55
C ARG A 61 -12.77 -8.15 1.84
N LEU A 62 -11.93 -7.67 2.75
CA LEU A 62 -11.94 -6.27 3.20
C LEU A 62 -11.60 -5.32 2.06
N SER A 63 -10.57 -5.62 1.27
CA SER A 63 -10.21 -4.79 0.11
C SER A 63 -11.23 -4.83 -1.02
N ASN A 64 -11.93 -5.95 -1.22
CA ASN A 64 -13.04 -6.02 -2.17
C ASN A 64 -14.21 -5.13 -1.72
N SER A 65 -14.58 -5.19 -0.44
CA SER A 65 -15.63 -4.34 0.12
C SER A 65 -15.26 -2.86 0.01
N LEU A 66 -14.01 -2.50 0.34
CA LEU A 66 -13.53 -1.13 0.18
C LEU A 66 -13.53 -0.69 -1.29
N ALA A 67 -13.09 -1.54 -2.23
CA ALA A 67 -13.11 -1.22 -3.66
C ALA A 67 -14.52 -0.90 -4.16
N ASN A 68 -15.52 -1.66 -3.70
CA ASN A 68 -16.92 -1.36 -4.00
C ASN A 68 -17.35 -0.02 -3.36
N GLY A 69 -16.96 0.26 -2.14
CA GLY A 69 -17.22 1.54 -1.46
C GLY A 69 -16.59 2.73 -2.18
N LEU A 70 -15.32 2.61 -2.57
CA LEU A 70 -14.61 3.63 -3.35
C LEU A 70 -15.29 3.88 -4.70
N LYS A 71 -15.69 2.81 -5.40
CA LYS A 71 -16.43 2.91 -6.66
C LYS A 71 -17.75 3.64 -6.47
N ALA A 72 -18.50 3.32 -5.42
CA ALA A 72 -19.75 4.01 -5.09
C ALA A 72 -19.56 5.49 -4.75
N SER A 73 -18.39 5.85 -4.21
CA SER A 73 -17.98 7.23 -3.93
C SER A 73 -17.42 7.96 -5.16
N GLY A 74 -17.48 7.34 -6.34
CA GLY A 74 -17.09 7.95 -7.61
C GLY A 74 -15.62 7.78 -7.98
N ILE A 75 -14.83 6.98 -7.26
CA ILE A 75 -13.46 6.63 -7.64
C ILE A 75 -13.49 5.52 -8.70
N GLY A 76 -12.72 5.69 -9.77
CA GLY A 76 -12.63 4.73 -10.87
C GLY A 76 -11.21 4.46 -11.34
N PRO A 77 -11.04 3.67 -12.41
CA PRO A 77 -9.73 3.39 -13.01
C PRO A 77 -9.02 4.69 -13.41
N GLY A 78 -7.72 4.77 -13.13
CA GLY A 78 -6.88 5.94 -13.41
C GLY A 78 -7.04 7.11 -12.43
N ASP A 79 -8.06 7.10 -11.55
CA ASP A 79 -8.16 8.10 -10.48
C ASP A 79 -7.05 7.92 -9.45
N ARG A 80 -6.57 9.04 -8.86
CA ARG A 80 -5.49 9.01 -7.85
C ARG A 80 -6.10 9.06 -6.46
N VAL A 81 -5.60 8.15 -5.61
CA VAL A 81 -6.03 8.00 -4.21
C VAL A 81 -4.84 8.16 -3.28
N GLY A 82 -4.85 9.21 -2.47
CA GLY A 82 -3.86 9.40 -1.41
C GLY A 82 -4.06 8.40 -0.28
N ILE A 83 -2.98 7.82 0.23
CA ILE A 83 -2.99 7.00 1.43
C ILE A 83 -2.06 7.68 2.45
N LEU A 84 -2.67 8.35 3.43
CA LEU A 84 -2.00 9.12 4.49
C LEU A 84 -2.23 8.39 5.82
N LEU A 85 -1.60 7.23 5.96
CA LEU A 85 -1.77 6.34 7.10
C LEU A 85 -0.42 5.81 7.59
N PRO A 86 -0.25 5.58 8.89
CA PRO A 86 0.87 4.79 9.40
C PRO A 86 0.73 3.32 8.98
N GLN A 87 1.73 2.51 9.31
CA GLN A 87 1.62 1.06 9.17
C GLN A 87 0.37 0.56 9.90
N SER A 88 -0.56 -0.01 9.16
CA SER A 88 -1.84 -0.49 9.70
C SER A 88 -2.56 -1.41 8.72
N PRO A 89 -3.53 -2.21 9.19
CA PRO A 89 -4.38 -3.00 8.31
C PRO A 89 -5.10 -2.15 7.28
N GLU A 90 -5.58 -0.97 7.69
CA GLU A 90 -6.30 -0.04 6.81
C GLU A 90 -5.42 0.47 5.66
N ALA A 91 -4.13 0.73 5.91
CA ALA A 91 -3.18 1.11 4.87
C ALA A 91 -3.04 -0.02 3.83
N GLY A 92 -2.80 -1.25 4.29
CA GLY A 92 -2.69 -2.42 3.43
C GLY A 92 -3.96 -2.68 2.61
N ILE A 93 -5.13 -2.62 3.26
CA ILE A 93 -6.45 -2.80 2.60
C ILE A 93 -6.68 -1.72 1.55
N ALA A 94 -6.35 -0.45 1.86
CA ALA A 94 -6.51 0.67 0.94
C ALA A 94 -5.61 0.53 -0.30
N HIS A 95 -4.35 0.12 -0.12
CA HIS A 95 -3.44 -0.19 -1.23
C HIS A 95 -4.01 -1.27 -2.14
N ILE A 96 -4.38 -2.42 -1.58
CA ILE A 96 -4.92 -3.55 -2.34
C ILE A 96 -6.19 -3.15 -3.10
N ALA A 97 -7.14 -2.47 -2.42
CA ALA A 97 -8.40 -2.02 -3.04
C ALA A 97 -8.15 -1.09 -4.22
N THR A 98 -7.27 -0.10 -4.05
CA THR A 98 -6.93 0.89 -5.09
C THR A 98 -6.31 0.22 -6.31
N TYR A 99 -5.36 -0.71 -6.13
CA TYR A 99 -4.78 -1.45 -7.25
C TYR A 99 -5.80 -2.34 -7.98
N LYS A 100 -6.66 -3.04 -7.24
CA LYS A 100 -7.70 -3.89 -7.84
C LYS A 100 -8.63 -3.11 -8.76
N MET A 101 -8.91 -1.84 -8.42
CA MET A 101 -9.74 -0.96 -9.21
C MET A 101 -9.04 -0.41 -10.46
N GLY A 102 -7.72 -0.58 -10.60
CA GLY A 102 -6.91 0.12 -11.59
C GLY A 102 -6.80 1.62 -11.31
N ALA A 103 -7.02 2.03 -10.07
CA ALA A 103 -6.74 3.38 -9.60
C ALA A 103 -5.28 3.49 -9.15
N VAL A 104 -4.78 4.72 -9.03
CA VAL A 104 -3.37 5.03 -8.78
C VAL A 104 -3.17 5.46 -7.35
N VAL A 105 -2.32 4.77 -6.62
CA VAL A 105 -2.00 5.12 -5.22
C VAL A 105 -1.02 6.28 -5.17
N ILE A 106 -1.22 7.19 -4.20
CA ILE A 106 -0.23 8.18 -3.79
C ILE A 106 0.12 7.89 -2.33
N PRO A 107 1.22 7.18 -2.05
CA PRO A 107 1.68 7.00 -0.68
C PRO A 107 2.11 8.35 -0.09
N LEU A 108 1.53 8.71 1.05
CA LEU A 108 1.77 10.00 1.72
C LEU A 108 2.29 9.75 3.12
N PHE A 109 3.43 10.36 3.42
CA PHE A 109 4.08 10.23 4.73
C PHE A 109 3.32 11.02 5.80
N THR A 110 3.00 10.39 6.92
CA THR A 110 2.19 10.96 7.99
C THR A 110 2.81 12.20 8.65
N LEU A 111 4.13 12.37 8.54
CA LEU A 111 4.83 13.56 9.03
C LEU A 111 4.82 14.75 8.07
N PHE A 112 4.21 14.63 6.88
CA PHE A 112 4.07 15.79 6.01
C PHE A 112 3.19 16.86 6.67
N GLY A 113 3.63 18.11 6.55
CA GLY A 113 2.82 19.30 6.86
C GLY A 113 1.80 19.58 5.76
N THR A 114 0.91 20.53 6.02
CA THR A 114 -0.18 20.94 5.11
C THR A 114 0.30 21.36 3.74
N ASP A 115 1.36 22.18 3.63
CA ASP A 115 1.92 22.62 2.34
C ASP A 115 2.42 21.44 1.49
N ALA A 116 3.07 20.47 2.14
CA ALA A 116 3.60 19.31 1.45
C ALA A 116 2.49 18.36 0.97
N LEU A 117 1.39 18.25 1.72
CA LEU A 117 0.21 17.48 1.35
C LEU A 117 -0.56 18.19 0.24
N GLU A 118 -0.81 19.50 0.38
CA GLU A 118 -1.49 20.30 -0.63
C GLU A 118 -0.81 20.20 -2.00
N TYR A 119 0.51 20.39 -2.02
CA TYR A 119 1.28 20.29 -3.26
C TYR A 119 1.11 18.92 -3.93
N ARG A 120 1.25 17.83 -3.19
CA ARG A 120 1.19 16.47 -3.75
C ARG A 120 -0.22 16.09 -4.22
N LEU A 121 -1.22 16.42 -3.43
CA LEU A 121 -2.63 16.14 -3.74
C LEU A 121 -3.12 16.98 -4.92
N SER A 122 -2.72 18.26 -4.99
CA SER A 122 -3.03 19.16 -6.11
C SER A 122 -2.31 18.72 -7.38
N ASN A 123 -0.98 18.52 -7.33
CA ASN A 123 -0.16 18.15 -8.48
C ASN A 123 -0.54 16.79 -9.08
N SER A 124 -0.95 15.84 -8.26
CA SER A 124 -1.45 14.55 -8.71
C SER A 124 -2.92 14.59 -9.12
N GLU A 125 -3.63 15.70 -8.89
CA GLU A 125 -5.08 15.79 -9.04
C GLU A 125 -5.79 14.65 -8.30
N ALA A 126 -5.39 14.41 -7.04
CA ALA A 126 -5.96 13.35 -6.22
C ALA A 126 -7.47 13.51 -6.08
N LYS A 127 -8.23 12.44 -6.34
CA LYS A 127 -9.70 12.43 -6.27
C LYS A 127 -10.19 11.92 -4.93
N GLY A 128 -9.43 11.05 -4.30
CA GLY A 128 -9.71 10.51 -2.98
C GLY A 128 -8.51 10.52 -2.07
N ILE A 129 -8.75 10.47 -0.77
CA ILE A 129 -7.73 10.26 0.27
C ILE A 129 -8.29 9.40 1.39
N VAL A 130 -7.45 8.46 1.85
CA VAL A 130 -7.69 7.68 3.07
C VAL A 130 -6.73 8.17 4.13
N THR A 131 -7.25 8.56 5.30
CA THR A 131 -6.46 9.15 6.38
C THR A 131 -6.97 8.71 7.75
N ASP A 132 -6.20 8.97 8.79
CA ASP A 132 -6.58 8.72 10.18
C ASP A 132 -6.97 10.02 10.93
N GLU A 133 -7.42 9.85 12.17
CA GLU A 133 -7.87 10.95 13.03
C GLU A 133 -6.75 11.99 13.29
N ALA A 134 -5.50 11.54 13.40
CA ALA A 134 -4.36 12.42 13.66
C ALA A 134 -4.03 13.34 12.47
N ASN A 135 -4.28 12.87 11.25
CA ASN A 135 -3.94 13.59 10.01
C ASN A 135 -5.14 14.28 9.36
N LEU A 136 -6.37 13.90 9.71
CA LEU A 136 -7.59 14.51 9.16
C LEU A 136 -7.60 16.06 9.25
N PRO A 137 -7.22 16.69 10.37
CA PRO A 137 -7.19 18.15 10.47
C PRO A 137 -6.34 18.83 9.39
N LYS A 138 -5.19 18.22 9.03
CA LYS A 138 -4.32 18.74 7.96
C LYS A 138 -5.03 18.74 6.60
N ILE A 139 -5.83 17.70 6.33
CA ILE A 139 -6.57 17.59 5.08
C ILE A 139 -7.73 18.57 5.02
N LEU A 140 -8.48 18.72 6.13
CA LEU A 140 -9.59 19.67 6.21
C LEU A 140 -9.11 21.11 6.05
N GLU A 141 -7.93 21.48 6.57
CA GLU A 141 -7.33 22.82 6.42
C GLU A 141 -7.07 23.21 4.96
N ILE A 142 -6.72 22.23 4.11
CA ILE A 142 -6.35 22.46 2.70
C ILE A 142 -7.46 22.09 1.72
N LEU A 143 -8.57 21.53 2.18
CA LEU A 143 -9.60 20.93 1.33
C LEU A 143 -10.16 21.91 0.28
N ASP A 144 -10.40 23.16 0.65
CA ASP A 144 -10.92 24.19 -0.25
C ASP A 144 -9.94 24.55 -1.39
N ARG A 145 -8.66 24.24 -1.22
CA ARG A 145 -7.60 24.45 -2.22
C ARG A 145 -7.37 23.26 -3.12
N LEU A 146 -8.12 22.15 -2.90
CA LEU A 146 -7.99 20.89 -3.63
C LEU A 146 -9.26 20.59 -4.45
N PRO A 147 -9.47 21.25 -5.59
CA PRO A 147 -10.72 21.17 -6.36
C PRO A 147 -11.02 19.76 -6.90
N HIS A 148 -10.02 18.91 -7.04
CA HIS A 148 -10.15 17.53 -7.51
C HIS A 148 -10.47 16.54 -6.38
N LEU A 149 -10.12 16.85 -5.13
CA LEU A 149 -10.33 15.98 -3.97
C LEU A 149 -11.82 15.98 -3.58
N LYS A 150 -12.53 14.91 -3.93
CA LYS A 150 -13.97 14.78 -3.71
C LYS A 150 -14.33 13.81 -2.58
N THR A 151 -13.41 12.90 -2.25
CA THR A 151 -13.68 11.81 -1.31
C THR A 151 -12.60 11.79 -0.24
N VAL A 152 -12.97 12.10 0.99
CA VAL A 152 -12.11 11.97 2.17
C VAL A 152 -12.66 10.83 3.03
N ILE A 153 -11.80 9.88 3.39
CA ILE A 153 -12.16 8.67 4.13
C ILE A 153 -11.33 8.60 5.40
N LEU A 154 -12.01 8.50 6.54
CA LEU A 154 -11.43 8.40 7.86
C LEU A 154 -11.43 6.95 8.35
N THR A 155 -10.28 6.43 8.77
CA THR A 155 -10.14 5.03 9.23
C THR A 155 -10.53 4.84 10.68
N ARG A 156 -10.29 5.81 11.54
CA ARG A 156 -10.58 5.75 13.00
C ARG A 156 -11.22 7.05 13.45
N GLY A 157 -12.01 6.96 14.52
CA GLY A 157 -12.72 8.09 15.08
C GLY A 157 -14.06 8.40 14.41
N LYS A 158 -14.67 9.51 14.83
CA LYS A 158 -15.96 9.95 14.30
C LYS A 158 -15.75 10.83 13.06
N ALA A 159 -16.18 10.34 11.91
CA ALA A 159 -16.12 11.09 10.65
C ALA A 159 -17.11 12.27 10.69
N PRO A 160 -16.66 13.53 10.57
CA PRO A 160 -17.55 14.67 10.38
C PRO A 160 -18.09 14.67 8.94
N GLU A 161 -19.30 15.11 8.72
CA GLU A 161 -19.81 15.29 7.34
C GLU A 161 -18.98 16.38 6.60
N PRO A 162 -18.59 16.17 5.33
CA PRO A 162 -18.94 15.05 4.43
C PRO A 162 -17.91 13.90 4.38
N VAL A 163 -17.07 13.75 5.40
CA VAL A 163 -16.03 12.71 5.48
C VAL A 163 -16.68 11.33 5.65
N LEU A 164 -16.25 10.36 4.86
CA LEU A 164 -16.75 9.00 4.91
C LEU A 164 -16.00 8.16 5.96
N ASN A 165 -16.67 7.20 6.58
CA ASN A 165 -16.04 6.26 7.49
C ASN A 165 -15.57 5.01 6.72
N PHE A 166 -14.31 4.64 6.91
CA PHE A 166 -13.66 3.52 6.23
C PHE A 166 -14.35 2.17 6.51
N TRP A 167 -14.61 1.91 7.79
CA TRP A 167 -15.20 0.63 8.19
C TRP A 167 -16.68 0.54 7.82
N GLU A 168 -17.41 1.66 7.81
CA GLU A 168 -18.78 1.68 7.29
C GLU A 168 -18.82 1.42 5.78
N LEU A 169 -17.85 1.94 5.01
CA LEU A 169 -17.76 1.61 3.58
C LEU A 169 -17.50 0.12 3.37
N ILE A 170 -16.67 -0.49 4.21
CA ILE A 170 -16.41 -1.93 4.16
C ILE A 170 -17.65 -2.73 4.56
N GLU A 171 -18.33 -2.35 5.61
CA GLU A 171 -19.53 -3.04 6.10
C GLU A 171 -20.68 -3.02 5.07
N LYS A 172 -20.87 -1.88 4.41
CA LYS A 172 -21.90 -1.69 3.38
C LYS A 172 -21.49 -2.27 2.02
N GLY A 173 -20.20 -2.44 1.78
CA GLY A 173 -19.63 -2.92 0.53
C GLY A 173 -19.74 -4.43 0.37
N SER A 174 -20.02 -4.91 -0.85
CA SER A 174 -19.94 -6.34 -1.17
C SER A 174 -18.48 -6.83 -1.06
N SER A 175 -18.29 -8.00 -0.44
CA SER A 175 -16.97 -8.67 -0.42
C SER A 175 -16.63 -9.37 -1.75
N SER A 176 -17.53 -9.30 -2.76
CA SER A 176 -17.26 -9.73 -4.13
C SER A 176 -16.90 -8.52 -4.98
N PHE A 177 -15.72 -8.54 -5.56
CA PHE A 177 -15.23 -7.52 -6.49
C PHE A 177 -14.40 -8.17 -7.59
N GLN A 178 -14.69 -7.82 -8.84
CA GLN A 178 -13.88 -8.27 -9.97
C GLN A 178 -12.78 -7.26 -10.20
N ALA A 179 -11.54 -7.63 -9.87
CA ALA A 179 -10.39 -6.79 -10.10
C ALA A 179 -10.22 -6.46 -11.59
N LEU A 180 -9.84 -5.24 -11.89
CA LEU A 180 -9.56 -4.82 -13.25
C LEU A 180 -8.35 -5.58 -13.79
N LYS A 181 -8.47 -6.07 -15.02
CA LYS A 181 -7.36 -6.70 -15.75
C LYS A 181 -6.46 -5.59 -16.31
N THR A 182 -5.60 -5.03 -15.45
CA THR A 182 -4.63 -3.99 -15.84
C THR A 182 -3.52 -4.59 -16.70
N ARG A 183 -2.99 -3.79 -17.62
CA ARG A 183 -1.72 -4.10 -18.29
C ARG A 183 -0.57 -3.91 -17.30
N ALA A 184 0.53 -4.62 -17.51
CA ALA A 184 1.73 -4.45 -16.69
C ALA A 184 2.28 -3.02 -16.73
N ASP A 185 2.04 -2.29 -17.82
CA ASP A 185 2.46 -0.91 -18.04
C ASP A 185 1.46 0.14 -17.57
N ASP A 186 0.25 -0.27 -17.13
CA ASP A 186 -0.72 0.69 -16.58
C ASP A 186 -0.19 1.30 -15.28
N PRO A 187 -0.47 2.59 -15.01
CA PRO A 187 -0.06 3.28 -13.80
C PRO A 187 -0.61 2.60 -12.54
N ALA A 188 0.24 2.42 -11.53
CA ALA A 188 -0.13 1.83 -10.25
C ALA A 188 0.03 2.79 -9.07
N PHE A 189 1.12 3.55 -9.03
CA PHE A 189 1.30 4.54 -7.97
C PHE A 189 2.21 5.71 -8.42
N ILE A 190 2.13 6.81 -7.66
CA ILE A 190 2.98 7.99 -7.82
C ILE A 190 3.82 8.15 -6.55
N SER A 191 5.14 8.05 -6.68
CA SER A 191 6.07 8.36 -5.61
C SER A 191 6.64 9.76 -5.80
N TYR A 192 6.51 10.61 -4.77
CA TYR A 192 7.08 11.96 -4.80
C TYR A 192 8.49 11.97 -4.24
N THR A 193 9.43 12.39 -5.08
CA THR A 193 10.84 12.53 -4.70
C THR A 193 11.23 14.00 -4.58
N SER A 194 12.12 14.32 -3.62
CA SER A 194 12.76 15.63 -3.57
C SER A 194 13.66 15.75 -4.80
N GLY A 195 13.25 16.54 -5.79
CA GLY A 195 14.12 16.87 -6.90
C GLY A 195 15.38 17.62 -6.41
N THR A 196 16.48 17.48 -7.12
CA THR A 196 17.72 18.27 -6.86
C THR A 196 17.50 19.75 -7.10
N THR A 197 16.48 20.13 -7.84
CA THR A 197 16.13 21.50 -8.19
C THR A 197 14.60 21.66 -8.24
N GLY A 198 14.04 22.54 -7.41
CA GLY A 198 12.62 22.90 -7.43
C GLY A 198 11.72 21.97 -6.57
N PRO A 199 10.40 22.06 -6.76
CA PRO A 199 9.43 21.32 -5.97
C PRO A 199 9.53 19.81 -6.21
N PRO A 200 8.98 18.98 -5.28
CA PRO A 200 8.97 17.53 -5.43
C PRO A 200 8.34 17.09 -6.75
N LYS A 201 8.90 16.05 -7.36
CA LYS A 201 8.41 15.47 -8.62
C LYS A 201 7.70 14.14 -8.36
N GLY A 202 6.50 14.00 -8.91
CA GLY A 202 5.76 12.74 -8.87
C GLY A 202 6.25 11.79 -9.96
N ALA A 203 6.93 10.72 -9.55
CA ALA A 203 7.36 9.66 -10.45
C ALA A 203 6.23 8.63 -10.60
N TYR A 204 5.72 8.47 -11.81
CA TYR A 204 4.74 7.45 -12.16
C TYR A 204 5.40 6.07 -12.26
N HIS A 205 4.83 5.10 -11.53
CA HIS A 205 5.24 3.71 -11.57
C HIS A 205 4.11 2.83 -12.08
N ALA A 206 4.44 1.97 -13.06
CA ALA A 206 3.51 0.99 -13.60
C ALA A 206 3.38 -0.23 -12.68
N HIS A 207 2.33 -1.03 -12.86
CA HIS A 207 2.12 -2.25 -12.05
C HIS A 207 3.36 -3.18 -12.06
N ARG A 208 4.04 -3.34 -13.18
CA ARG A 208 5.24 -4.19 -13.30
C ARG A 208 6.43 -3.77 -12.43
N VAL A 209 6.41 -2.56 -11.83
CA VAL A 209 7.50 -2.10 -10.96
C VAL A 209 7.75 -3.06 -9.81
N LEU A 210 6.71 -3.71 -9.26
CA LEU A 210 6.88 -4.70 -8.21
C LEU A 210 7.80 -5.83 -8.67
N LEU A 211 7.58 -6.36 -9.87
CA LEU A 211 8.44 -7.42 -10.42
C LEU A 211 9.89 -6.94 -10.57
N GLY A 212 10.09 -5.65 -10.88
CA GLY A 212 11.41 -5.02 -10.97
C GLY A 212 12.16 -4.93 -9.64
N HIS A 213 11.45 -4.85 -8.52
CA HIS A 213 12.04 -4.80 -7.18
C HIS A 213 12.45 -6.18 -6.64
N LEU A 214 11.78 -7.25 -7.04
CA LEU A 214 11.96 -8.59 -6.45
C LEU A 214 13.40 -9.09 -6.41
N PRO A 215 14.22 -8.97 -7.48
CA PRO A 215 15.62 -9.40 -7.41
C PRO A 215 16.43 -8.63 -6.37
N GLY A 216 16.14 -7.32 -6.23
CA GLY A 216 16.78 -6.44 -5.24
C GLY A 216 16.44 -6.81 -3.79
N ILE A 217 15.32 -7.51 -3.56
CA ILE A 217 14.95 -8.02 -2.24
C ILE A 217 15.47 -9.45 -2.04
N GLN A 218 15.36 -10.29 -3.06
CA GLN A 218 15.79 -11.68 -2.94
C GLN A 218 17.28 -11.81 -2.64
N PHE A 219 18.12 -11.08 -3.36
CA PHE A 219 19.56 -11.25 -3.31
C PHE A 219 20.18 -10.82 -1.97
N PRO A 220 19.94 -9.58 -1.46
CA PRO A 220 20.47 -9.13 -0.19
C PRO A 220 20.02 -9.96 1.02
N HIS A 221 18.81 -10.55 0.94
CA HIS A 221 18.26 -11.41 1.98
C HIS A 221 18.56 -12.90 1.74
N ASN A 222 19.69 -13.19 1.07
CA ASN A 222 20.16 -14.56 0.82
C ASN A 222 19.08 -15.43 0.16
N PHE A 223 18.54 -14.97 -0.96
CA PHE A 223 17.49 -15.58 -1.74
C PHE A 223 16.15 -15.73 -0.97
N PHE A 224 15.69 -14.60 -0.40
CA PHE A 224 14.34 -14.50 0.15
C PHE A 224 13.26 -14.95 -0.86
N PRO A 225 12.17 -15.61 -0.43
CA PRO A 225 11.83 -15.97 0.93
C PRO A 225 12.33 -17.33 1.36
N LYS A 226 12.36 -17.56 2.68
CA LYS A 226 12.51 -18.87 3.30
C LYS A 226 11.22 -19.27 4.02
N GLU A 227 11.10 -20.54 4.39
CA GLU A 227 9.84 -21.14 4.84
C GLU A 227 9.18 -20.43 6.02
N ASP A 228 9.99 -19.97 7.00
CA ASP A 228 9.50 -19.35 8.24
C ASP A 228 9.78 -17.85 8.31
N ASP A 229 10.07 -17.20 7.18
CA ASP A 229 10.34 -15.77 7.18
C ASP A 229 9.11 -14.98 7.65
N LEU A 230 9.36 -14.01 8.51
CA LEU A 230 8.47 -12.95 8.94
C LEU A 230 9.19 -11.63 8.71
N PHE A 231 8.56 -10.68 8.02
CA PHE A 231 9.24 -9.45 7.66
C PHE A 231 8.65 -8.25 8.39
N TRP A 232 9.53 -7.38 8.85
CA TRP A 232 9.21 -6.12 9.50
C TRP A 232 10.17 -5.01 9.07
N THR A 233 9.73 -3.77 9.19
CA THR A 233 10.57 -2.58 8.99
C THR A 233 10.11 -1.45 9.90
N PRO A 234 11.01 -0.63 10.48
CA PRO A 234 10.63 0.61 11.13
C PRO A 234 10.24 1.72 10.16
N ALA A 235 10.50 1.55 8.86
CA ALA A 235 10.19 2.54 7.85
C ALA A 235 8.68 2.62 7.60
N ASP A 236 8.16 3.85 7.51
CA ASP A 236 6.79 4.11 7.08
C ASP A 236 6.54 3.53 5.68
N TRP A 237 5.34 2.95 5.48
CA TRP A 237 4.96 2.37 4.18
C TRP A 237 4.69 3.40 3.08
N ALA A 238 4.81 4.69 3.35
CA ALA A 238 4.87 5.72 2.32
C ALA A 238 6.27 5.87 1.68
N TRP A 239 7.33 5.32 2.31
CA TRP A 239 8.67 5.28 1.76
C TRP A 239 8.89 4.03 0.92
N MET A 240 9.68 4.17 -0.16
CA MET A 240 10.00 3.04 -1.04
C MET A 240 10.57 1.84 -0.25
N GLY A 241 11.44 2.08 0.73
CA GLY A 241 12.02 1.03 1.57
C GLY A 241 10.98 0.27 2.40
N GLY A 242 9.98 0.95 2.96
CA GLY A 242 8.90 0.27 3.69
C GLY A 242 7.87 -0.39 2.78
N PHE A 243 7.58 0.26 1.67
CA PHE A 243 6.53 -0.12 0.75
C PHE A 243 6.97 -1.17 -0.29
N MET A 244 8.02 -0.83 -1.07
CA MET A 244 8.47 -1.67 -2.18
C MET A 244 9.54 -2.67 -1.82
N ASP A 245 10.20 -2.50 -0.66
CA ASP A 245 11.25 -3.41 -0.23
C ASP A 245 10.79 -4.35 0.91
N VAL A 246 9.66 -4.06 1.57
CA VAL A 246 9.10 -4.92 2.63
C VAL A 246 7.66 -5.32 2.32
N LEU A 247 6.70 -4.39 2.33
CA LEU A 247 5.27 -4.72 2.28
C LEU A 247 4.87 -5.53 1.05
N LEU A 248 5.04 -4.96 -0.14
CA LEU A 248 4.55 -5.59 -1.37
C LEU A 248 5.34 -6.84 -1.77
N PRO A 249 6.70 -6.87 -1.68
CA PRO A 249 7.45 -8.08 -1.97
C PRO A 249 7.13 -9.24 -1.02
N SER A 250 6.95 -8.96 0.27
CA SER A 250 6.57 -10.01 1.23
C SER A 250 5.24 -10.65 0.84
N TRP A 251 4.24 -9.85 0.56
CA TRP A 251 2.94 -10.36 0.13
C TRP A 251 2.97 -11.03 -1.25
N HIS A 252 3.83 -10.57 -2.17
CA HIS A 252 4.08 -11.27 -3.43
C HIS A 252 4.54 -12.71 -3.20
N TYR A 253 5.43 -12.90 -2.23
CA TYR A 253 5.99 -14.20 -1.86
C TYR A 253 5.20 -14.95 -0.78
N VAL A 254 4.02 -14.48 -0.40
CA VAL A 254 3.16 -15.07 0.64
C VAL A 254 3.79 -15.09 2.04
N ILE A 255 4.69 -14.17 2.30
CA ILE A 255 5.33 -13.98 3.60
C ILE A 255 4.53 -12.95 4.42
N PRO A 256 4.21 -13.27 5.70
CA PRO A 256 3.52 -12.33 6.56
C PRO A 256 4.42 -11.13 6.91
N VAL A 257 3.78 -9.97 7.09
CA VAL A 257 4.44 -8.73 7.51
C VAL A 257 3.94 -8.34 8.89
N VAL A 258 4.84 -7.85 9.74
CA VAL A 258 4.45 -7.17 10.98
C VAL A 258 4.25 -5.69 10.68
N ALA A 259 3.11 -5.16 11.07
CA ALA A 259 2.81 -3.74 11.12
C ALA A 259 2.76 -3.28 12.58
N HIS A 260 3.54 -2.27 12.90
CA HIS A 260 3.56 -1.70 14.24
C HIS A 260 3.29 -0.19 14.17
N ARG A 261 2.30 0.25 14.95
CA ARG A 261 1.92 1.65 15.02
C ARG A 261 2.72 2.38 16.10
N ALA A 262 4.00 2.63 15.83
CA ALA A 262 4.84 3.43 16.72
C ALA A 262 4.64 4.94 16.47
N LYS A 263 4.60 5.75 17.54
CA LYS A 263 4.63 7.22 17.45
C LYS A 263 6.02 7.75 17.12
N LYS A 264 7.03 7.04 17.55
CA LYS A 264 8.46 7.29 17.29
C LYS A 264 9.20 5.96 17.36
N PHE A 265 10.37 5.90 16.75
CA PHE A 265 11.25 4.75 16.91
C PHE A 265 11.74 4.65 18.35
N ASP A 266 11.46 3.53 19.00
CA ASP A 266 11.97 3.17 20.33
C ASP A 266 12.65 1.81 20.25
N PRO A 267 13.97 1.73 20.51
CA PRO A 267 14.69 0.45 20.42
C PRO A 267 14.18 -0.62 21.38
N GLU A 268 13.69 -0.24 22.57
CA GLU A 268 13.17 -1.20 23.56
C GLU A 268 11.84 -1.81 23.06
N GLU A 269 10.92 -0.98 22.54
CA GLU A 269 9.69 -1.48 21.92
C GLU A 269 9.99 -2.44 20.76
N VAL A 270 10.98 -2.10 19.93
CA VAL A 270 11.36 -2.94 18.78
C VAL A 270 11.90 -4.32 19.19
N PHE A 271 12.58 -4.42 20.33
CA PHE A 271 13.04 -5.71 20.83
C PHE A 271 11.94 -6.55 21.46
N HIS A 272 10.78 -5.96 21.73
CA HIS A 272 9.59 -6.67 22.25
C HIS A 272 8.61 -7.07 21.15
N LEU A 273 8.71 -6.47 19.97
CA LEU A 273 7.91 -6.76 18.79
C LEU A 273 8.28 -8.13 18.19
#